data_29300380feb2b9e281c7ac53a9dbf2a7
#
_entry.id   29300380feb2b9e281c7ac53a9dbf2a7
#
_cell.length_a   1.000
_cell.length_b   1.000
_cell.length_c   1.000
_cell.angle_alpha   90.00
_cell.angle_beta   90.00
_cell.angle_gamma   90.00
#
_symmetry.space_group_name_H-M   'P 1'
#
loop_
_entity.id
_entity.type
_entity.pdbx_description
1 polymer ?
#
loop_
_entity_poly.entity_id
_entity_poly.type
_entity_poly.pdbx_seq_one_letter_code
_entity_poly.pdbx_strand_id
1 'polypeptide(L)'
;MDELGNILIAGTGPVAVQSAVLLGALPGELGIAGRASQRCAAFFDALEANAGTARVQVQNPSHAALAGQVRIEHRYRGYQQVRGGWDTLVLAATADAYLPVLRELPPGVLASLARIVLLSPTLGSAALVREFARRSGADPEIISFSSYLGDTRQVEGTGGALVLTAGAKARIYAGSTGGATPALQRLR
;
A
#
# COMPACT_ATOMS: atom_id res chain seq x y z
N MET A 1 21.40 -2.65 3.42
CA MET A 1 20.31 -2.55 2.42
C MET A 1 19.02 -2.38 3.18
N ASP A 2 18.22 -1.41 2.77
CA ASP A 2 16.91 -1.22 3.38
C ASP A 2 16.03 -2.45 3.08
N GLU A 3 15.42 -3.00 4.12
CA GLU A 3 14.73 -4.30 4.05
C GLU A 3 13.46 -4.25 3.20
N LEU A 4 12.89 -3.06 2.95
CA LEU A 4 11.70 -2.87 2.11
C LEU A 4 12.01 -2.22 0.76
N GLY A 5 13.13 -1.51 0.63
CA GLY A 5 13.52 -0.80 -0.60
C GLY A 5 12.50 0.25 -1.04
N ASN A 6 12.36 0.43 -2.34
CA ASN A 6 11.36 1.32 -2.93
C ASN A 6 9.95 0.71 -2.83
N ILE A 7 9.00 1.48 -2.31
CA ILE A 7 7.66 1.00 -1.99
C ILE A 7 6.61 1.59 -2.93
N LEU A 8 5.88 0.71 -3.61
CA LEU A 8 4.70 1.07 -4.39
C LEU A 8 3.42 0.65 -3.65
N ILE A 9 2.53 1.60 -3.40
CA ILE A 9 1.21 1.32 -2.83
C ILE A 9 0.17 1.27 -3.94
N ALA A 10 -0.51 0.14 -4.06
CA ALA A 10 -1.62 -0.05 -4.99
C ALA A 10 -2.95 0.17 -4.27
N GLY A 11 -3.59 1.30 -4.57
CA GLY A 11 -4.84 1.78 -3.99
C GLY A 11 -4.79 3.28 -3.71
N THR A 12 -5.97 3.92 -3.66
CA THR A 12 -6.14 5.36 -3.34
C THR A 12 -7.20 5.57 -2.25
N GLY A 13 -7.51 4.51 -1.51
CA GLY A 13 -8.45 4.55 -0.39
C GLY A 13 -7.79 4.97 0.93
N PRO A 14 -8.58 5.10 2.00
CA PRO A 14 -8.07 5.50 3.32
C PRO A 14 -6.93 4.63 3.83
N VAL A 15 -6.99 3.33 3.60
CA VAL A 15 -5.93 2.39 3.99
C VAL A 15 -4.64 2.64 3.22
N ALA A 16 -4.72 3.01 1.93
CA ALA A 16 -3.54 3.35 1.13
C ALA A 16 -2.86 4.62 1.67
N VAL A 17 -3.65 5.65 2.02
CA VAL A 17 -3.14 6.88 2.63
C VAL A 17 -2.50 6.62 3.98
N GLN A 18 -3.16 5.82 4.85
CA GLN A 18 -2.59 5.42 6.14
C GLN A 18 -1.25 4.68 5.96
N SER A 19 -1.20 3.74 5.02
CA SER A 19 0.03 2.99 4.70
C SER A 19 1.12 3.90 4.15
N ALA A 20 0.76 4.87 3.29
CA ALA A 20 1.72 5.82 2.74
C ALA A 20 2.37 6.68 3.84
N VAL A 21 1.59 7.16 4.80
CA VAL A 21 2.11 7.95 5.92
C VAL A 21 3.06 7.13 6.80
N LEU A 22 2.71 5.88 7.10
CA LEU A 22 3.53 5.02 7.95
C LEU A 22 4.82 4.56 7.24
N LEU A 23 4.70 4.13 5.99
CA LEU A 23 5.83 3.58 5.22
C LEU A 23 6.72 4.67 4.63
N GLY A 24 6.18 5.86 4.38
CA GLY A 24 6.95 7.00 3.88
C GLY A 24 7.94 7.60 4.90
N ALA A 25 7.92 7.14 6.16
CA ALA A 25 8.95 7.42 7.15
C ALA A 25 10.19 6.51 7.00
N LEU A 26 10.09 5.47 6.18
CA LEU A 26 11.20 4.55 5.89
C LEU A 26 12.07 5.12 4.76
N PRO A 27 13.36 4.76 4.70
CA PRO A 27 14.22 5.09 3.57
C PRO A 27 13.71 4.46 2.27
N GLY A 28 14.00 5.10 1.13
CA GLY A 28 13.60 4.65 -0.20
C GLY A 28 12.53 5.54 -0.82
N GLU A 29 12.19 5.25 -2.07
CA GLU A 29 11.16 5.97 -2.81
C GLU A 29 9.77 5.43 -2.47
N LEU A 30 8.78 6.34 -2.40
CA LEU A 30 7.38 6.00 -2.19
C LEU A 30 6.56 6.39 -3.41
N GLY A 31 5.85 5.40 -3.96
CA GLY A 31 4.89 5.59 -5.04
C GLY A 31 3.48 5.16 -4.65
N ILE A 32 2.50 5.76 -5.30
CA ILE A 32 1.10 5.35 -5.19
C ILE A 32 0.48 5.21 -6.58
N ALA A 33 -0.25 4.13 -6.77
CA ALA A 33 -0.97 3.85 -8.00
C ALA A 33 -2.43 3.52 -7.70
N GLY A 34 -3.33 3.97 -8.57
CA GLY A 34 -4.74 3.66 -8.44
C GLY A 34 -5.37 3.28 -9.78
N ARG A 35 -6.43 2.46 -9.73
CA ARG A 35 -7.20 2.12 -10.94
C ARG A 35 -7.83 3.38 -11.53
N ALA A 36 -7.77 3.52 -12.85
CA ALA A 36 -8.42 4.63 -13.57
C ALA A 36 -9.93 4.67 -13.24
N SER A 37 -10.33 5.70 -12.49
CA SER A 37 -11.70 5.94 -12.05
C SER A 37 -11.86 7.39 -11.59
N GLN A 38 -13.09 7.89 -11.52
CA GLN A 38 -13.38 9.23 -11.03
C GLN A 38 -12.86 9.45 -9.59
N ARG A 39 -12.99 8.45 -8.72
CA ARG A 39 -12.46 8.50 -7.34
C ARG A 39 -10.93 8.63 -7.33
N CYS A 40 -10.26 7.88 -8.18
CA CYS A 40 -8.80 7.94 -8.31
C CYS A 40 -8.35 9.31 -8.86
N ALA A 41 -9.06 9.86 -9.85
CA ALA A 41 -8.81 11.19 -10.36
C ALA A 41 -8.93 12.25 -9.24
N ALA A 42 -10.03 12.25 -8.51
CA ALA A 42 -10.26 13.18 -7.39
C ALA A 42 -9.16 13.10 -6.31
N PHE A 43 -8.66 11.89 -6.02
CA PHE A 43 -7.56 11.69 -5.09
C PHE A 43 -6.26 12.34 -5.59
N PHE A 44 -5.90 12.12 -6.84
CA PHE A 44 -4.67 12.72 -7.39
C PHE A 44 -4.77 14.23 -7.58
N ASP A 45 -5.95 14.74 -7.94
CA ASP A 45 -6.20 16.19 -8.01
C ASP A 45 -6.05 16.84 -6.63
N ALA A 46 -6.56 16.18 -5.58
CA ALA A 46 -6.38 16.64 -4.21
C ALA A 46 -4.91 16.59 -3.75
N LEU A 47 -4.15 15.55 -4.13
CA LEU A 47 -2.72 15.49 -3.87
C LEU A 47 -1.98 16.65 -4.58
N GLU A 48 -2.29 16.91 -5.84
CA GLU A 48 -1.68 18.01 -6.60
C GLU A 48 -1.96 19.37 -5.96
N ALA A 49 -3.21 19.62 -5.54
CA ALA A 49 -3.60 20.83 -4.81
C ALA A 49 -2.87 20.98 -3.46
N ASN A 50 -2.42 19.90 -2.86
CA ASN A 50 -1.67 19.85 -1.60
C ASN A 50 -0.16 19.60 -1.79
N ALA A 51 0.42 20.02 -2.90
CA ALA A 51 1.85 19.83 -3.22
C ALA A 51 2.33 18.36 -3.07
N GLY A 52 1.46 17.40 -3.42
CA GLY A 52 1.73 15.98 -3.32
C GLY A 52 1.60 15.39 -1.91
N THR A 53 1.08 16.14 -0.95
CA THR A 53 1.04 15.73 0.45
C THR A 53 -0.26 15.03 0.81
N ALA A 54 -0.16 13.80 1.33
CA ALA A 54 -1.23 13.07 1.99
C ALA A 54 -1.08 13.17 3.52
N ARG A 55 -2.22 13.13 4.24
CA ARG A 55 -2.23 13.30 5.70
C ARG A 55 -3.14 12.30 6.38
N VAL A 56 -2.73 11.89 7.58
CA VAL A 56 -3.54 11.10 8.51
C VAL A 56 -3.71 11.88 9.80
N GLN A 57 -4.95 12.03 10.23
CA GLN A 57 -5.32 12.49 11.56
C GLN A 57 -5.84 11.32 12.39
N VAL A 58 -5.74 11.41 13.70
CA VAL A 58 -6.30 10.42 14.63
C VAL A 58 -7.37 11.07 15.49
N GLN A 59 -8.45 10.34 15.74
CA GLN A 59 -9.51 10.82 16.64
C GLN A 59 -9.09 10.69 18.10
N ASN A 60 -8.36 9.62 18.45
CA ASN A 60 -7.90 9.38 19.80
C ASN A 60 -6.40 9.71 19.92
N PRO A 61 -6.01 10.64 20.82
CA PRO A 61 -4.60 10.99 21.04
C PRO A 61 -3.69 9.82 21.41
N SER A 62 -4.22 8.74 21.99
CA SER A 62 -3.44 7.53 22.28
C SER A 62 -2.90 6.85 21.02
N HIS A 63 -3.45 7.16 19.85
CA HIS A 63 -3.03 6.64 18.55
C HIS A 63 -2.17 7.64 17.77
N ALA A 64 -1.55 8.62 18.43
CA ALA A 64 -0.75 9.67 17.78
C ALA A 64 0.35 9.12 16.86
N ALA A 65 0.90 7.96 17.16
CA ALA A 65 1.88 7.29 16.31
C ALA A 65 1.35 6.91 14.90
N LEU A 66 0.03 6.87 14.70
CA LEU A 66 -0.59 6.62 13.40
C LEU A 66 -0.87 7.91 12.61
N ALA A 67 -0.75 9.08 13.26
CA ALA A 67 -0.92 10.37 12.62
C ALA A 67 0.36 10.81 11.91
N GLY A 68 0.21 11.63 10.87
CA GLY A 68 1.34 12.21 10.18
C GLY A 68 1.00 12.69 8.78
N GLN A 69 2.03 13.02 8.06
CA GLN A 69 1.93 13.42 6.65
C GLN A 69 3.10 12.87 5.85
N VAL A 70 2.87 12.66 4.57
CA VAL A 70 3.89 12.20 3.63
C VAL A 70 3.74 12.91 2.29
N ARG A 71 4.84 13.29 1.69
CA ARG A 71 4.87 13.72 0.30
C ARG A 71 5.06 12.51 -0.60
N ILE A 72 4.12 12.30 -1.52
CA ILE A 72 4.15 11.21 -2.47
C ILE A 72 4.67 11.77 -3.80
N GLU A 73 5.85 11.34 -4.19
CA GLU A 73 6.52 11.86 -5.39
C GLU A 73 6.06 11.13 -6.65
N HIS A 74 5.97 9.79 -6.58
CA HIS A 74 5.58 8.95 -7.69
C HIS A 74 4.08 8.64 -7.64
N ARG A 75 3.33 9.15 -8.63
CA ARG A 75 1.86 9.10 -8.69
C ARG A 75 1.39 8.57 -10.02
N TYR A 76 0.60 7.48 -10.03
CA TYR A 76 0.19 6.80 -11.25
C TYR A 76 -1.34 6.68 -11.32
N ARG A 77 -1.94 7.35 -12.31
CA ARG A 77 -3.38 7.32 -12.61
C ARG A 77 -3.74 6.11 -13.47
N GLY A 78 -3.39 4.91 -13.03
CA GLY A 78 -3.55 3.63 -13.71
C GLY A 78 -2.35 2.73 -13.41
N TYR A 79 -2.59 1.47 -13.10
CA TYR A 79 -1.51 0.53 -12.77
C TYR A 79 -0.56 0.28 -13.94
N GLN A 80 -1.09 0.31 -15.18
CA GLN A 80 -0.29 0.18 -16.41
C GLN A 80 0.67 1.36 -16.65
N GLN A 81 0.51 2.47 -15.93
CA GLN A 81 1.39 3.62 -16.02
C GLN A 81 2.60 3.56 -15.08
N VAL A 82 2.64 2.58 -14.18
CA VAL A 82 3.73 2.42 -13.22
C VAL A 82 5.05 2.22 -13.95
N ARG A 83 6.07 2.94 -13.50
CA ARG A 83 7.44 2.91 -14.03
C ARG A 83 8.43 2.86 -12.88
N GLY A 84 9.67 2.52 -13.17
CA GLY A 84 10.77 2.46 -12.19
C GLY A 84 10.94 1.08 -11.57
N GLY A 85 11.95 0.97 -10.72
CA GLY A 85 12.26 -0.25 -9.95
C GLY A 85 11.62 -0.18 -8.58
N TRP A 86 10.63 -1.02 -8.34
CA TRP A 86 9.95 -1.16 -7.07
C TRP A 86 10.33 -2.49 -6.44
N ASP A 87 10.74 -2.46 -5.17
CA ASP A 87 11.13 -3.66 -4.41
C ASP A 87 9.93 -4.26 -3.68
N THR A 88 9.05 -3.40 -3.16
CA THR A 88 7.88 -3.81 -2.36
C THR A 88 6.60 -3.23 -2.93
N LEU A 89 5.63 -4.10 -3.23
CA LEU A 89 4.26 -3.72 -3.60
C LEU A 89 3.33 -3.92 -2.40
N VAL A 90 2.66 -2.87 -1.97
CA VAL A 90 1.63 -2.94 -0.91
C VAL A 90 0.25 -2.92 -1.56
N LEU A 91 -0.50 -4.02 -1.46
CA LEU A 91 -1.87 -4.12 -1.96
C LEU A 91 -2.85 -3.57 -0.92
N ALA A 92 -3.13 -2.27 -1.02
CA ALA A 92 -4.06 -1.53 -0.16
C ALA A 92 -5.48 -1.47 -0.78
N ALA A 93 -5.97 -2.63 -1.17
CA ALA A 93 -7.25 -2.84 -1.83
C ALA A 93 -7.98 -4.03 -1.20
N THR A 94 -9.20 -4.29 -1.60
CA THR A 94 -9.94 -5.50 -1.23
C THR A 94 -9.36 -6.73 -1.93
N ALA A 95 -9.51 -7.91 -1.35
CA ALA A 95 -8.86 -9.14 -1.82
C ALA A 95 -9.25 -9.53 -3.26
N ASP A 96 -10.45 -9.20 -3.70
CA ASP A 96 -10.94 -9.41 -5.07
C ASP A 96 -10.19 -8.55 -6.11
N ALA A 97 -9.59 -7.43 -5.68
CA ALA A 97 -8.83 -6.55 -6.55
C ALA A 97 -7.35 -6.97 -6.70
N TYR A 98 -6.83 -7.91 -5.93
CA TYR A 98 -5.40 -8.25 -5.96
C TYR A 98 -4.93 -8.73 -7.33
N LEU A 99 -5.61 -9.71 -7.92
CA LEU A 99 -5.24 -10.19 -9.27
C LEU A 99 -5.47 -9.15 -10.38
N PRO A 100 -6.59 -8.41 -10.41
CA PRO A 100 -6.73 -7.26 -11.30
C PRO A 100 -5.56 -6.28 -11.24
N VAL A 101 -5.12 -5.88 -10.05
CA VAL A 101 -3.95 -5.00 -9.88
C VAL A 101 -2.69 -5.61 -10.49
N LEU A 102 -2.39 -6.86 -10.15
CA LEU A 102 -1.18 -7.54 -10.64
C LEU A 102 -1.17 -7.73 -12.16
N ARG A 103 -2.35 -7.96 -12.77
CA ARG A 103 -2.49 -8.11 -14.23
C ARG A 103 -2.30 -6.80 -15.00
N GLU A 104 -2.62 -5.67 -14.36
CA GLU A 104 -2.47 -4.36 -14.98
C GLU A 104 -1.05 -3.79 -14.81
N LEU A 105 -0.24 -4.29 -13.88
CA LEU A 105 1.15 -3.85 -13.72
C LEU A 105 1.98 -4.26 -14.93
N PRO A 106 2.90 -3.38 -15.39
CA PRO A 106 3.87 -3.75 -16.43
C PRO A 106 4.69 -4.99 -16.00
N PRO A 107 4.93 -5.95 -16.91
CA PRO A 107 5.65 -7.18 -16.57
C PRO A 107 7.02 -6.94 -15.93
N GLY A 108 7.75 -5.91 -16.37
CA GLY A 108 9.06 -5.56 -15.81
C GLY A 108 8.96 -5.07 -14.35
N VAL A 109 7.87 -4.36 -14.00
CA VAL A 109 7.62 -3.95 -12.61
C VAL A 109 7.30 -5.17 -11.75
N LEU A 110 6.43 -6.06 -12.23
CA LEU A 110 6.09 -7.28 -11.50
C LEU A 110 7.33 -8.17 -11.28
N ALA A 111 8.18 -8.29 -12.29
CA ALA A 111 9.41 -9.10 -12.23
C ALA A 111 10.46 -8.53 -11.27
N SER A 112 10.48 -7.21 -11.03
CA SER A 112 11.43 -6.57 -10.11
C SER A 112 11.03 -6.69 -8.64
N LEU A 113 9.75 -7.04 -8.34
CA LEU A 113 9.27 -7.10 -6.97
C LEU A 113 9.98 -8.21 -6.17
N ALA A 114 10.64 -7.79 -5.11
CA ALA A 114 11.14 -8.71 -4.08
C ALA A 114 10.04 -9.13 -3.09
N ARG A 115 8.99 -8.28 -2.92
CA ARG A 115 7.92 -8.51 -1.93
C ARG A 115 6.57 -8.00 -2.40
N ILE A 116 5.51 -8.70 -1.94
CA ILE A 116 4.12 -8.24 -2.06
C ILE A 116 3.48 -8.33 -0.68
N VAL A 117 2.97 -7.20 -0.19
CA VAL A 117 2.31 -7.07 1.11
C VAL A 117 0.80 -7.01 0.92
N LEU A 118 0.07 -7.92 1.57
CA LEU A 118 -1.39 -8.00 1.55
C LEU A 118 -1.94 -7.47 2.88
N LEU A 119 -2.64 -6.34 2.85
CA LEU A 119 -3.10 -5.69 4.08
C LEU A 119 -4.37 -6.30 4.68
N SER A 120 -5.24 -6.88 3.87
CA SER A 120 -6.47 -7.54 4.35
C SER A 120 -6.86 -8.69 3.42
N PRO A 121 -6.04 -9.74 3.35
CA PRO A 121 -6.33 -10.89 2.51
C PRO A 121 -7.50 -11.71 3.06
N THR A 122 -8.19 -12.40 2.16
CA THR A 122 -9.10 -13.50 2.50
C THR A 122 -8.33 -14.81 2.47
N LEU A 123 -8.98 -15.90 2.90
CA LEU A 123 -8.40 -17.24 2.86
C LEU A 123 -7.91 -17.57 1.44
N GLY A 124 -6.66 -18.03 1.32
CA GLY A 124 -6.05 -18.39 0.05
C GLY A 124 -5.46 -17.24 -0.77
N SER A 125 -5.69 -15.97 -0.40
CA SER A 125 -5.17 -14.83 -1.16
C SER A 125 -3.66 -14.87 -1.37
N ALA A 126 -2.89 -15.22 -0.34
CA ALA A 126 -1.42 -15.30 -0.44
C ALA A 126 -0.98 -16.36 -1.44
N ALA A 127 -1.60 -17.55 -1.41
CA ALA A 127 -1.30 -18.62 -2.35
C ALA A 127 -1.65 -18.21 -3.80
N LEU A 128 -2.80 -17.57 -3.99
CA LEU A 128 -3.27 -17.09 -5.29
C LEU A 128 -2.33 -16.02 -5.88
N VAL A 129 -1.93 -15.04 -5.06
CA VAL A 129 -1.00 -13.98 -5.46
C VAL A 129 0.37 -14.56 -5.80
N ARG A 130 0.89 -15.47 -4.97
CA ARG A 130 2.17 -16.13 -5.21
C ARG A 130 2.15 -16.94 -6.49
N GLU A 131 1.11 -17.73 -6.71
CA GLU A 131 0.98 -18.54 -7.93
C GLU A 131 0.91 -17.67 -9.19
N PHE A 132 0.17 -16.56 -9.14
CA PHE A 132 0.12 -15.61 -10.24
C PHE A 132 1.50 -15.01 -10.53
N ALA A 133 2.23 -14.55 -9.50
CA ALA A 133 3.56 -13.97 -9.64
C ALA A 133 4.54 -14.98 -10.28
N ARG A 134 4.55 -16.24 -9.80
CA ARG A 134 5.40 -17.31 -10.35
C ARG A 134 5.12 -17.62 -11.82
N ARG A 135 3.85 -17.67 -12.21
CA ARG A 135 3.47 -17.85 -13.62
C ARG A 135 3.91 -16.66 -14.50
N SER A 136 4.07 -15.50 -13.90
CA SER A 136 4.57 -14.30 -14.55
C SER A 136 6.10 -14.15 -14.48
N GLY A 137 6.81 -15.18 -14.01
CA GLY A 137 8.28 -15.19 -13.95
C GLY A 137 8.88 -14.48 -12.75
N ALA A 138 8.08 -14.15 -11.71
CA ALA A 138 8.53 -13.54 -10.46
C ALA A 138 8.31 -14.50 -9.28
N ASP A 139 9.15 -14.43 -8.23
CA ASP A 139 8.95 -15.22 -7.00
C ASP A 139 9.12 -14.30 -5.76
N PRO A 140 8.26 -13.30 -5.59
CA PRO A 140 8.35 -12.38 -4.47
C PRO A 140 7.98 -13.07 -3.16
N GLU A 141 8.54 -12.57 -2.05
CA GLU A 141 8.04 -12.88 -0.72
C GLU A 141 6.62 -12.32 -0.57
N ILE A 142 5.67 -13.13 -0.11
CA ILE A 142 4.31 -12.67 0.20
C ILE A 142 4.18 -12.49 1.70
N ILE A 143 3.96 -11.24 2.12
CA ILE A 143 3.68 -10.87 3.51
C ILE A 143 2.19 -10.57 3.65
N SER A 144 1.52 -11.24 4.57
CA SER A 144 0.07 -11.11 4.78
C SER A 144 -0.24 -10.63 6.18
N PHE A 145 -1.01 -9.56 6.28
CA PHE A 145 -1.58 -9.10 7.55
C PHE A 145 -2.97 -9.69 7.75
N SER A 146 -3.33 -9.99 8.99
CA SER A 146 -4.66 -10.53 9.32
C SER A 146 -5.79 -9.52 9.08
N SER A 147 -5.47 -8.23 9.04
CA SER A 147 -6.43 -7.13 8.85
C SER A 147 -5.71 -5.79 8.65
N TYR A 148 -6.47 -4.74 8.29
CA TYR A 148 -6.01 -3.35 8.35
C TYR A 148 -5.65 -2.91 9.77
N LEU A 149 -4.77 -1.91 9.90
CA LEU A 149 -4.28 -1.37 11.16
C LEU A 149 -5.39 -0.75 12.03
N GLY A 150 -6.40 -0.15 11.42
CA GLY A 150 -7.46 0.53 12.13
C GLY A 150 -8.67 0.88 11.26
N ASP A 151 -9.66 1.51 11.89
CA ASP A 151 -10.80 2.11 11.22
C ASP A 151 -10.39 3.48 10.69
N THR A 152 -10.01 3.53 9.41
CA THR A 152 -9.54 4.74 8.73
C THR A 152 -10.56 5.15 7.68
N ARG A 153 -10.99 6.41 7.72
CA ARG A 153 -12.05 6.96 6.87
C ARG A 153 -11.55 8.20 6.13
N GLN A 154 -12.08 8.41 4.93
CA GLN A 154 -11.85 9.64 4.17
C GLN A 154 -12.57 10.81 4.87
N VAL A 155 -11.90 11.95 4.97
CA VAL A 155 -12.54 13.21 5.38
C VAL A 155 -13.24 13.81 4.17
N GLU A 156 -14.49 14.19 4.33
CA GLU A 156 -15.28 14.79 3.24
C GLU A 156 -14.63 16.07 2.70
N GLY A 157 -14.80 16.34 1.41
CA GLY A 157 -14.27 17.54 0.76
C GLY A 157 -12.76 17.53 0.49
N THR A 158 -12.02 16.51 0.91
CA THR A 158 -10.55 16.44 0.78
C THR A 158 -10.07 15.61 -0.40
N GLY A 159 -10.98 15.11 -1.25
CA GLY A 159 -10.64 14.20 -2.34
C GLY A 159 -9.98 12.88 -1.90
N GLY A 160 -9.82 12.67 -0.60
CA GLY A 160 -9.16 11.50 -0.01
C GLY A 160 -7.69 11.69 0.36
N ALA A 161 -7.12 12.87 0.12
CA ALA A 161 -5.75 13.19 0.53
C ALA A 161 -5.60 13.38 2.05
N LEU A 162 -6.72 13.60 2.76
CA LEU A 162 -6.80 13.60 4.22
C LEU A 162 -7.70 12.48 4.70
N VAL A 163 -7.21 11.68 5.64
CA VAL A 163 -7.96 10.59 6.28
C VAL A 163 -7.92 10.72 7.79
N LEU A 164 -8.97 10.21 8.43
CA LEU A 164 -9.11 10.15 9.88
C LEU A 164 -9.09 8.69 10.33
N THR A 165 -8.18 8.34 11.23
CA THR A 165 -8.16 7.05 11.92
C THR A 165 -8.93 7.17 13.22
N ALA A 166 -10.13 6.57 13.27
CA ALA A 166 -11.01 6.62 14.42
C ALA A 166 -10.57 5.69 15.55
N GLY A 167 -9.99 4.54 15.18
CA GLY A 167 -9.49 3.56 16.14
C GLY A 167 -8.41 2.69 15.56
N ALA A 168 -7.52 2.19 16.41
CA ALA A 168 -6.48 1.22 16.05
C ALA A 168 -6.79 -0.14 16.65
N LYS A 169 -6.41 -1.20 15.96
CA LYS A 169 -6.53 -2.56 16.48
C LYS A 169 -5.44 -2.84 17.51
N ALA A 170 -5.82 -3.44 18.62
CA ALA A 170 -4.89 -3.78 19.69
C ALA A 170 -3.85 -4.84 19.25
N ARG A 171 -4.21 -5.70 18.28
CA ARG A 171 -3.33 -6.74 17.75
C ARG A 171 -3.62 -6.97 16.27
N ILE A 172 -2.56 -7.12 15.51
CA ILE A 172 -2.58 -7.56 14.11
C ILE A 172 -1.52 -8.64 13.98
N TYR A 173 -1.87 -9.69 13.28
CA TYR A 173 -0.94 -10.78 12.97
C TYR A 173 -0.39 -10.59 11.57
N ALA A 174 0.88 -10.85 11.40
CA ALA A 174 1.51 -10.86 10.09
C ALA A 174 2.30 -12.17 9.91
N GLY A 175 2.26 -12.71 8.72
CA GLY A 175 3.00 -13.90 8.32
C GLY A 175 3.62 -13.72 6.94
N SER A 176 4.68 -14.46 6.67
CA SER A 176 5.39 -14.42 5.39
C SER A 176 5.59 -15.83 4.82
N THR A 177 5.61 -15.95 3.50
CA THR A 177 6.00 -17.18 2.80
C THR A 177 7.49 -17.51 2.99
N GLY A 178 8.31 -16.52 3.36
CA GLY A 178 9.73 -16.68 3.69
C GLY A 178 10.01 -16.96 5.17
N GLY A 179 8.98 -17.10 6.02
CA GLY A 179 9.13 -17.27 7.46
C GLY A 179 9.42 -15.95 8.18
N ALA A 180 10.31 -15.96 9.17
CA ALA A 180 10.68 -14.79 9.96
C ALA A 180 11.75 -13.94 9.22
N THR A 181 11.37 -13.30 8.13
CA THR A 181 12.29 -12.47 7.33
C THR A 181 12.54 -11.10 7.99
N PRO A 182 13.65 -10.42 7.65
CA PRO A 182 13.91 -9.04 8.09
C PRO A 182 12.80 -8.08 7.66
N ALA A 183 12.28 -8.22 6.44
CA ALA A 183 11.18 -7.39 5.94
C ALA A 183 9.91 -7.54 6.79
N LEU A 184 9.54 -8.77 7.18
CA LEU A 184 8.43 -9.01 8.10
C LEU A 184 8.67 -8.38 9.47
N GLN A 185 9.90 -8.44 9.98
CA GLN A 185 10.28 -7.81 11.26
C GLN A 185 10.17 -6.28 11.19
N ARG A 186 10.51 -5.67 10.07
CA ARG A 186 10.41 -4.23 9.85
C ARG A 186 8.96 -3.72 9.79
N LEU A 187 8.03 -4.56 9.40
CA LEU A 187 6.60 -4.26 9.33
C LEU A 187 5.83 -4.53 10.63
N ARG A 188 6.47 -5.01 11.66
CA ARG A 188 5.92 -5.21 13.01
C ARG A 188 6.10 -3.97 13.88
#